data_46a8310cba5a89eb3e65e423d2ae586e
#
_entry.id   46a8310cba5a89eb3e65e423d2ae586e
#
_cell.length_a   1.000
_cell.length_b   1.000
_cell.length_c   1.000
_cell.angle_alpha   90.00
_cell.angle_beta   90.00
_cell.angle_gamma   90.00
#
_symmetry.space_group_name_H-M   'P 1'
#
loop_
_entity.id
_entity.type
_entity.pdbx_description
1 polymer ?
#
loop_
_entity_poly.entity_id
_entity_poly.type
_entity_poly.pdbx_seq_one_letter_code
_entity_poly.pdbx_strand_id
1 'polypeptide(L)'
;MSSKRKYGLDIEQRGKKKEKREETVEISEIILGADVKEKVKEAWRKKEQCTHGGIEVDCNPFPHCILRNFIQDQTFLENLQRELLDLNFHDKSNDLYKFKQSDDLKKRKKPHISGLRAVLFQKFRSWLTEVLQVELEPTVDISCAKYEYTDVLLCHDDELEGRRIAFILYLVPPWGQEDGGTLDLYSTDENFQPQKVVKSLVPSWNTLMFFEVSPVSFHQVSEVISEEKCRLSVSGWFHGHSLDRPPRYIEPAPPRNPHLPRDEALLFEWINPVYLDIDYQAQVQEEFEETSEILLKNFLKEEKFKEVNEALKQNGIRWVRRGPPNKRCYERADQQGLPPVSRMQRPGAPRTRRKRGRRRRRRRREGKRTRKQQEAPLGGAQQQQQQQTAETRRRKRRRERAKSPAPRCAGEVRRWGHGDYTLVHDTDQDNTEFALDLLLHCGCEDWQTEFGGFTSYIANGEDEELLMVSPENNSLALVYRDKETLKFVKHINHRTSTLTGNHPHGNAFYDFSFVYYE
;
A
#
# COMPACT_ATOMS: atom_id res chain seq x y z
N MET A 1 4.09 73.62 55.57
CA MET A 1 2.76 73.86 56.16
C MET A 1 1.77 72.94 55.49
N SER A 2 1.11 72.09 56.29
CA SER A 2 -0.22 71.53 56.28
C SER A 2 -0.56 70.62 55.09
N SER A 3 -0.39 69.35 55.19
CA SER A 3 -1.30 68.27 55.63
C SER A 3 -2.75 68.39 55.20
N LYS A 4 -3.18 67.42 54.35
CA LYS A 4 -4.51 66.76 54.43
C LYS A 4 -4.51 65.38 53.77
N ARG A 5 -4.64 64.39 54.66
CA ARG A 5 -4.97 62.99 54.31
C ARG A 5 -6.41 62.94 53.79
N LYS A 6 -6.67 62.11 52.70
CA LYS A 6 -8.00 61.54 52.43
C LYS A 6 -7.88 60.04 52.31
N TYR A 7 -8.58 59.37 53.21
CA TYR A 7 -8.85 57.92 53.17
C TYR A 7 -9.81 57.64 52.04
N GLY A 8 -9.46 56.69 51.17
CA GLY A 8 -10.34 56.09 50.19
C GLY A 8 -10.42 54.58 50.45
N LEU A 9 -11.61 54.12 50.76
CA LEU A 9 -11.96 52.73 51.00
C LEU A 9 -11.80 51.91 49.69
N ASP A 10 -10.85 50.95 49.67
CA ASP A 10 -10.75 49.91 48.66
C ASP A 10 -11.82 48.85 48.93
N ILE A 11 -12.83 48.83 48.08
CA ILE A 11 -13.79 47.73 48.01
C ILE A 11 -13.14 46.63 47.10
N GLU A 12 -12.61 45.62 47.78
CA GLU A 12 -12.22 44.36 47.10
C GLU A 12 -13.46 43.71 46.45
N GLN A 13 -13.60 43.89 45.13
CA GLN A 13 -14.43 43.02 44.32
C GLN A 13 -13.68 41.69 44.10
N ARG A 14 -13.90 40.74 45.01
CA ARG A 14 -13.59 39.32 44.74
C ARG A 14 -14.44 38.86 43.58
N GLY A 15 -13.87 38.86 42.37
CA GLY A 15 -14.42 38.17 41.22
C GLY A 15 -14.54 36.70 41.53
N LYS A 16 -15.76 36.20 41.70
CA LYS A 16 -16.06 34.79 41.76
C LYS A 16 -15.58 34.17 40.43
N LYS A 17 -14.46 33.44 40.48
CA LYS A 17 -14.12 32.48 39.41
C LYS A 17 -15.34 31.57 39.24
N LYS A 18 -16.07 31.70 38.12
CA LYS A 18 -17.03 30.70 37.70
C LYS A 18 -16.26 29.40 37.55
N GLU A 19 -16.37 28.49 38.49
CA GLU A 19 -16.03 27.08 38.26
C GLU A 19 -16.79 26.63 37.02
N LYS A 20 -16.06 26.34 35.96
CA LYS A 20 -16.63 25.64 34.81
C LYS A 20 -17.10 24.29 35.36
N ARG A 21 -18.40 24.10 35.52
CA ARG A 21 -19.01 22.81 35.76
C ARG A 21 -18.55 21.95 34.59
N GLU A 22 -17.76 20.93 34.85
CA GLU A 22 -17.58 19.81 33.91
C GLU A 22 -18.97 19.22 33.70
N GLU A 23 -19.43 19.20 32.46
CA GLU A 23 -20.68 18.52 32.13
C GLU A 23 -20.48 17.01 32.37
N THR A 24 -21.16 16.49 33.38
CA THR A 24 -21.10 15.05 33.69
C THR A 24 -21.92 14.32 32.66
N VAL A 25 -21.24 13.53 31.84
CA VAL A 25 -21.88 12.64 30.87
C VAL A 25 -21.95 11.22 31.44
N GLU A 26 -23.01 10.52 31.10
CA GLU A 26 -23.25 9.16 31.60
C GLU A 26 -23.31 8.16 30.42
N ILE A 27 -22.75 6.96 30.64
CA ILE A 27 -22.99 5.79 29.80
C ILE A 27 -24.43 5.35 30.04
N SER A 28 -25.07 4.83 29.01
CA SER A 28 -26.43 4.30 29.12
C SER A 28 -26.58 3.34 30.31
N GLU A 29 -27.60 3.56 31.12
CA GLU A 29 -27.92 2.73 32.29
C GLU A 29 -28.09 1.25 31.92
N ILE A 30 -28.58 0.97 30.72
CA ILE A 30 -28.73 -0.40 30.22
C ILE A 30 -27.37 -1.10 30.16
N ILE A 31 -26.34 -0.41 29.63
CA ILE A 31 -24.99 -0.97 29.52
C ILE A 31 -24.34 -1.19 30.88
N LEU A 32 -24.64 -0.32 31.83
CA LEU A 32 -24.15 -0.42 33.22
C LEU A 32 -24.89 -1.42 34.08
N GLY A 33 -26.01 -1.94 33.63
CA GLY A 33 -26.84 -2.90 34.34
C GLY A 33 -26.10 -4.20 34.71
N ALA A 34 -26.25 -4.67 35.95
CA ALA A 34 -25.54 -5.86 36.44
C ALA A 34 -25.85 -7.12 35.62
N ASP A 35 -27.11 -7.30 35.19
CA ASP A 35 -27.55 -8.40 34.35
C ASP A 35 -26.85 -8.39 32.98
N VAL A 36 -26.73 -7.22 32.37
CA VAL A 36 -26.04 -7.02 31.09
C VAL A 36 -24.53 -7.31 31.19
N LYS A 37 -23.90 -6.79 32.24
CA LYS A 37 -22.49 -7.04 32.49
C LYS A 37 -22.18 -8.53 32.62
N GLU A 38 -22.98 -9.25 33.40
CA GLU A 38 -22.74 -10.69 33.60
C GLU A 38 -22.95 -11.49 32.32
N LYS A 39 -23.95 -11.16 31.50
CA LYS A 39 -24.17 -11.81 30.21
C LYS A 39 -23.05 -11.56 29.22
N VAL A 40 -22.56 -10.32 29.12
CA VAL A 40 -21.43 -9.97 28.24
C VAL A 40 -20.17 -10.68 28.71
N LYS A 41 -19.89 -10.67 30.02
CA LYS A 41 -18.75 -11.38 30.63
C LYS A 41 -18.78 -12.88 30.34
N GLU A 42 -19.92 -13.51 30.49
CA GLU A 42 -20.08 -14.94 30.22
C GLU A 42 -19.90 -15.25 28.73
N ALA A 43 -20.55 -14.48 27.84
CA ALA A 43 -20.41 -14.62 26.39
C ALA A 43 -18.98 -14.42 25.91
N TRP A 44 -18.30 -13.38 26.41
CA TRP A 44 -16.88 -13.10 26.08
C TRP A 44 -15.95 -14.23 26.52
N ARG A 45 -16.13 -14.71 27.78
CA ARG A 45 -15.31 -15.79 28.33
C ARG A 45 -15.50 -17.11 27.57
N LYS A 46 -16.76 -17.44 27.20
CA LYS A 46 -17.11 -18.66 26.47
C LYS A 46 -16.87 -18.56 24.97
N LYS A 47 -16.62 -17.36 24.45
CA LYS A 47 -16.56 -17.03 23.01
C LYS A 47 -17.86 -17.42 22.29
N GLU A 48 -19.00 -17.11 22.92
CA GLU A 48 -20.34 -17.34 22.39
C GLU A 48 -20.98 -16.03 21.94
N GLN A 49 -21.88 -16.14 20.96
CA GLN A 49 -22.67 -14.99 20.50
C GLN A 49 -23.76 -14.68 21.55
N CYS A 50 -23.94 -13.37 21.83
CA CYS A 50 -24.98 -12.89 22.73
C CYS A 50 -25.54 -11.55 22.25
N THR A 51 -26.86 -11.41 22.21
CA THR A 51 -27.54 -10.13 21.96
C THR A 51 -28.49 -9.86 23.12
N HIS A 52 -28.26 -8.78 23.85
CA HIS A 52 -29.08 -8.41 25.02
C HIS A 52 -28.99 -6.90 25.31
N GLY A 53 -30.12 -6.23 25.49
CA GLY A 53 -30.18 -4.82 25.91
C GLY A 53 -29.49 -3.84 24.98
N GLY A 54 -29.49 -4.09 23.65
CA GLY A 54 -28.79 -3.25 22.68
C GLY A 54 -27.27 -3.47 22.61
N ILE A 55 -26.78 -4.52 23.27
CA ILE A 55 -25.40 -5.00 23.20
C ILE A 55 -25.36 -6.28 22.37
N GLU A 56 -24.39 -6.36 21.48
CA GLU A 56 -24.12 -7.52 20.65
C GLU A 56 -22.67 -7.97 20.87
N VAL A 57 -22.47 -9.17 21.39
CA VAL A 57 -21.17 -9.86 21.42
C VAL A 57 -21.17 -10.88 20.30
N ASP A 58 -20.14 -10.86 19.47
CA ASP A 58 -19.94 -11.87 18.43
C ASP A 58 -18.46 -12.26 18.38
N CYS A 59 -18.19 -13.53 18.12
CA CYS A 59 -16.85 -14.10 18.10
C CYS A 59 -16.40 -14.51 16.70
N ASN A 60 -17.20 -14.23 15.66
CA ASN A 60 -16.87 -14.52 14.28
C ASN A 60 -16.60 -13.22 13.49
N PRO A 61 -15.41 -13.03 12.90
CA PRO A 61 -14.24 -13.93 12.84
C PRO A 61 -13.35 -13.90 14.09
N PHE A 62 -13.49 -12.91 14.94
CA PHE A 62 -12.81 -12.75 16.23
C PHE A 62 -13.71 -12.02 17.23
N PRO A 63 -13.43 -12.10 18.54
CA PRO A 63 -14.28 -11.50 19.55
C PRO A 63 -14.39 -9.99 19.41
N HIS A 64 -15.60 -9.49 19.24
CA HIS A 64 -15.92 -8.07 19.19
C HIS A 64 -17.28 -7.80 19.84
N CYS A 65 -17.49 -6.58 20.28
CA CYS A 65 -18.71 -6.15 20.94
C CYS A 65 -19.22 -4.83 20.38
N ILE A 66 -20.51 -4.71 20.19
CA ILE A 66 -21.20 -3.51 19.70
C ILE A 66 -22.14 -3.02 20.81
N LEU A 67 -21.98 -1.78 21.23
CA LEU A 67 -22.78 -1.11 22.25
C LEU A 67 -23.59 0.00 21.56
N ARG A 68 -24.88 -0.25 21.34
CA ARG A 68 -25.79 0.76 20.77
C ARG A 68 -26.28 1.73 21.84
N ASN A 69 -26.51 2.99 21.46
CA ASN A 69 -26.90 4.06 22.37
C ASN A 69 -25.93 4.17 23.57
N PHE A 70 -24.63 4.23 23.28
CA PHE A 70 -23.57 4.19 24.27
C PHE A 70 -23.66 5.33 25.29
N ILE A 71 -23.87 6.56 24.83
CA ILE A 71 -24.07 7.75 25.68
C ILE A 71 -25.57 8.01 25.81
N GLN A 72 -26.03 8.28 27.04
CA GLN A 72 -27.44 8.47 27.33
C GLN A 72 -27.99 9.82 26.85
N ASP A 73 -27.18 10.88 26.94
CA ASP A 73 -27.60 12.24 26.62
C ASP A 73 -27.36 12.59 25.14
N GLN A 74 -28.46 12.71 24.39
CA GLN A 74 -28.43 13.08 22.97
C GLN A 74 -27.91 14.51 22.74
N THR A 75 -28.26 15.46 23.62
CA THR A 75 -27.81 16.86 23.51
C THR A 75 -26.31 16.97 23.71
N PHE A 76 -25.76 16.18 24.64
CA PHE A 76 -24.32 16.05 24.82
C PHE A 76 -23.63 15.56 23.53
N LEU A 77 -24.16 14.53 22.89
CA LEU A 77 -23.59 13.97 21.65
C LEU A 77 -23.60 14.98 20.49
N GLU A 78 -24.67 15.71 20.32
CA GLU A 78 -24.76 16.74 19.28
C GLU A 78 -23.75 17.88 19.50
N ASN A 79 -23.55 18.30 20.74
CA ASN A 79 -22.56 19.27 21.10
C ASN A 79 -21.13 18.72 20.97
N LEU A 80 -20.90 17.46 21.35
CA LEU A 80 -19.65 16.75 21.13
C LEU A 80 -19.29 16.69 19.65
N GLN A 81 -20.24 16.31 18.79
CA GLN A 81 -20.03 16.26 17.35
C GLN A 81 -19.63 17.64 16.80
N ARG A 82 -20.28 18.73 17.24
CA ARG A 82 -19.89 20.10 16.84
C ARG A 82 -18.48 20.44 17.30
N GLU A 83 -18.11 20.09 18.54
CA GLU A 83 -16.75 20.30 19.04
C GLU A 83 -15.69 19.52 18.26
N LEU A 84 -16.01 18.28 17.84
CA LEU A 84 -15.13 17.43 17.05
C LEU A 84 -14.98 17.96 15.62
N LEU A 85 -16.05 18.37 14.97
CA LEU A 85 -16.01 18.94 13.62
C LEU A 85 -15.23 20.27 13.54
N ASP A 86 -15.13 21.00 14.67
CA ASP A 86 -14.36 22.24 14.80
C ASP A 86 -12.86 21.99 15.20
N LEU A 87 -12.38 20.75 15.13
CA LEU A 87 -10.97 20.43 15.34
C LEU A 87 -10.16 20.69 14.07
N ASN A 88 -8.85 20.90 14.28
CA ASN A 88 -7.91 20.82 13.16
C ASN A 88 -7.68 19.35 12.81
N PHE A 89 -7.85 19.05 11.54
CA PHE A 89 -7.55 17.74 10.99
C PHE A 89 -6.32 17.80 10.10
N HIS A 90 -5.50 16.78 10.19
CA HIS A 90 -4.33 16.57 9.34
C HIS A 90 -4.65 15.47 8.34
N ASP A 91 -4.33 15.71 7.08
CA ASP A 91 -4.42 14.69 6.05
C ASP A 91 -3.40 13.57 6.36
N LYS A 92 -3.88 12.36 6.42
CA LYS A 92 -3.09 11.15 6.59
C LYS A 92 -3.17 10.33 5.31
N SER A 93 -2.05 10.15 4.64
CA SER A 93 -2.00 9.37 3.41
C SER A 93 -0.65 8.68 3.27
N ASN A 94 -0.68 7.35 3.25
CA ASN A 94 0.48 6.51 2.93
C ASN A 94 0.00 5.27 2.14
N ASP A 95 0.73 4.18 2.16
CA ASP A 95 0.34 2.92 1.52
C ASP A 95 -0.91 2.29 2.16
N LEU A 96 -1.03 2.38 3.50
CA LEU A 96 -2.08 1.71 4.28
C LEU A 96 -3.39 2.51 4.36
N TYR A 97 -3.31 3.84 4.34
CA TYR A 97 -4.50 4.67 4.59
C TYR A 97 -4.52 5.98 3.81
N LYS A 98 -5.74 6.51 3.71
CA LYS A 98 -6.05 7.88 3.33
C LYS A 98 -7.27 8.32 4.11
N PHE A 99 -7.13 9.25 5.05
CA PHE A 99 -8.21 9.88 5.83
C PHE A 99 -7.69 11.09 6.58
N LYS A 100 -8.58 11.80 7.28
CA LYS A 100 -8.23 12.96 8.10
C LYS A 100 -8.30 12.61 9.58
N GLN A 101 -7.26 13.00 10.34
CA GLN A 101 -7.15 12.71 11.77
C GLN A 101 -6.85 13.98 12.56
N SER A 102 -7.51 14.13 13.72
CA SER A 102 -7.19 15.19 14.67
C SER A 102 -5.90 14.91 15.45
N ASP A 103 -5.37 15.93 16.10
CA ASP A 103 -4.41 15.71 17.19
C ASP A 103 -5.02 14.86 18.31
N ASP A 104 -4.14 14.32 19.17
CA ASP A 104 -4.54 13.58 20.37
C ASP A 104 -5.51 14.41 21.24
N LEU A 105 -6.67 13.82 21.52
CA LEU A 105 -7.72 14.47 22.30
C LEU A 105 -7.42 14.53 23.82
N LYS A 106 -6.38 13.84 24.31
CA LYS A 106 -5.97 13.86 25.74
C LYS A 106 -5.75 15.28 26.26
N LYS A 107 -5.22 16.17 25.42
CA LYS A 107 -4.84 17.53 25.78
C LYS A 107 -5.92 18.58 25.47
N ARG A 108 -7.00 18.20 24.80
CA ARG A 108 -8.07 19.14 24.41
C ARG A 108 -8.96 19.49 25.60
N LYS A 109 -9.24 20.79 25.75
CA LYS A 109 -9.97 21.34 26.90
C LYS A 109 -11.41 21.77 26.57
N LYS A 110 -11.97 21.35 25.42
CA LYS A 110 -13.36 21.59 25.09
C LYS A 110 -14.25 20.77 26.03
N PRO A 111 -15.38 21.30 26.53
CA PRO A 111 -16.14 20.67 27.62
C PRO A 111 -16.68 19.27 27.27
N HIS A 112 -17.27 19.09 26.07
CA HIS A 112 -17.84 17.79 25.66
C HIS A 112 -16.75 16.77 25.35
N ILE A 113 -15.65 17.16 24.70
CA ILE A 113 -14.48 16.28 24.51
C ILE A 113 -13.87 15.88 25.86
N SER A 114 -13.79 16.80 26.83
CA SER A 114 -13.31 16.48 28.18
C SER A 114 -14.26 15.54 28.92
N GLY A 115 -15.57 15.72 28.76
CA GLY A 115 -16.60 14.83 29.31
C GLY A 115 -16.51 13.42 28.74
N LEU A 116 -16.42 13.29 27.41
CA LEU A 116 -16.24 11.97 26.76
C LEU A 116 -14.96 11.28 27.24
N ARG A 117 -13.86 12.02 27.31
CA ARG A 117 -12.59 11.50 27.82
C ARG A 117 -12.72 10.98 29.25
N ALA A 118 -13.40 11.72 30.14
CA ALA A 118 -13.62 11.28 31.53
C ALA A 118 -14.42 9.97 31.57
N VAL A 119 -15.46 9.87 30.75
CA VAL A 119 -16.24 8.63 30.64
C VAL A 119 -15.39 7.45 30.16
N LEU A 120 -14.64 7.62 29.07
CA LEU A 120 -13.81 6.56 28.50
C LEU A 120 -12.70 6.14 29.47
N PHE A 121 -11.96 7.08 30.04
CA PHE A 121 -10.78 6.79 30.86
C PHE A 121 -11.11 6.24 32.25
N GLN A 122 -12.29 6.51 32.77
CA GLN A 122 -12.69 6.07 34.10
C GLN A 122 -13.79 5.02 34.03
N LYS A 123 -15.02 5.43 33.66
CA LYS A 123 -16.19 4.56 33.74
C LYS A 123 -16.12 3.38 32.77
N PHE A 124 -15.84 3.66 31.50
CA PHE A 124 -15.82 2.61 30.46
C PHE A 124 -14.60 1.70 30.62
N ARG A 125 -13.44 2.24 30.95
CA ARG A 125 -12.26 1.42 31.25
C ARG A 125 -12.52 0.46 32.42
N SER A 126 -13.13 0.92 33.51
CA SER A 126 -13.50 0.05 34.64
C SER A 126 -14.50 -1.01 34.23
N TRP A 127 -15.48 -0.65 33.39
CA TRP A 127 -16.46 -1.58 32.85
C TRP A 127 -15.76 -2.67 31.97
N LEU A 128 -14.85 -2.29 31.09
CA LEU A 128 -14.05 -3.22 30.28
C LEU A 128 -13.22 -4.16 31.16
N THR A 129 -12.53 -3.63 32.18
CA THR A 129 -11.74 -4.44 33.12
C THR A 129 -12.62 -5.48 33.82
N GLU A 130 -13.82 -5.09 34.28
CA GLU A 130 -14.75 -5.98 34.94
C GLU A 130 -15.30 -7.05 34.00
N VAL A 131 -15.75 -6.66 32.81
CA VAL A 131 -16.44 -7.54 31.86
C VAL A 131 -15.48 -8.46 31.11
N LEU A 132 -14.34 -7.95 30.68
CA LEU A 132 -13.36 -8.74 29.91
C LEU A 132 -12.37 -9.49 30.81
N GLN A 133 -12.33 -9.17 32.11
CA GLN A 133 -11.37 -9.74 33.08
C GLN A 133 -9.91 -9.50 32.66
N VAL A 134 -9.62 -8.28 32.14
CA VAL A 134 -8.28 -7.86 31.72
C VAL A 134 -7.87 -6.62 32.52
N GLU A 135 -6.59 -6.54 32.88
CA GLU A 135 -6.02 -5.33 33.50
C GLU A 135 -5.73 -4.29 32.41
N LEU A 136 -6.27 -3.09 32.58
CA LEU A 136 -6.07 -1.98 31.67
C LEU A 136 -5.41 -0.80 32.39
N GLU A 137 -4.42 -0.22 31.74
CA GLU A 137 -3.71 0.97 32.22
C GLU A 137 -4.65 2.19 32.30
N PRO A 138 -4.31 3.18 33.13
CA PRO A 138 -5.13 4.38 33.25
C PRO A 138 -5.06 5.31 32.02
N THR A 139 -4.10 5.11 31.13
CA THR A 139 -3.94 5.87 29.88
C THR A 139 -4.68 5.21 28.73
N VAL A 140 -5.28 6.04 27.88
CA VAL A 140 -6.00 5.60 26.67
C VAL A 140 -5.59 6.51 25.53
N ASP A 141 -5.21 5.95 24.40
CA ASP A 141 -5.03 6.73 23.17
C ASP A 141 -6.39 7.08 22.60
N ILE A 142 -6.55 8.33 22.17
CA ILE A 142 -7.83 8.82 21.68
C ILE A 142 -7.65 9.93 20.63
N SER A 143 -8.24 9.73 19.46
CA SER A 143 -8.26 10.71 18.36
C SER A 143 -9.61 10.74 17.68
N CYS A 144 -9.88 11.78 16.91
CA CYS A 144 -11.03 11.87 16.04
C CYS A 144 -10.58 11.62 14.60
N ALA A 145 -11.25 10.68 13.94
CA ALA A 145 -11.04 10.36 12.54
C ALA A 145 -12.24 10.79 11.71
N LYS A 146 -11.95 11.33 10.54
CA LYS A 146 -12.92 11.83 9.57
C LYS A 146 -12.61 11.20 8.22
N TYR A 147 -13.54 10.39 7.71
CA TYR A 147 -13.44 9.78 6.38
C TYR A 147 -14.46 10.42 5.45
N GLU A 148 -13.98 10.88 4.31
CA GLU A 148 -14.77 11.49 3.24
C GLU A 148 -14.70 10.60 1.98
N TYR A 149 -15.32 11.00 0.89
CA TYR A 149 -15.31 10.26 -0.37
C TYR A 149 -13.90 9.82 -0.78
N THR A 150 -13.74 8.54 -1.07
CA THR A 150 -12.47 7.84 -1.38
C THR A 150 -11.50 7.63 -0.23
N ASP A 151 -11.86 7.99 0.98
CA ASP A 151 -11.02 7.71 2.14
C ASP A 151 -11.18 6.27 2.60
N VAL A 152 -10.08 5.68 3.03
CA VAL A 152 -9.95 4.24 3.34
C VAL A 152 -8.89 4.01 4.41
N LEU A 153 -9.03 2.93 5.18
CA LEU A 153 -7.95 2.37 6.00
C LEU A 153 -7.91 0.87 5.72
N LEU A 154 -6.89 0.43 5.01
CA LEU A 154 -6.75 -0.93 4.48
C LEU A 154 -6.52 -1.96 5.59
N CYS A 155 -6.47 -3.24 5.21
CA CYS A 155 -6.40 -4.38 6.13
C CYS A 155 -5.15 -4.33 7.03
N HIS A 156 -5.39 -4.34 8.35
CA HIS A 156 -4.37 -4.33 9.41
C HIS A 156 -4.95 -4.98 10.68
N ASP A 157 -4.13 -5.18 11.71
CA ASP A 157 -4.50 -5.83 12.96
C ASP A 157 -4.26 -4.99 14.23
N ASP A 158 -3.91 -3.71 14.06
CA ASP A 158 -3.59 -2.77 15.14
C ASP A 158 -2.37 -3.12 16.00
N GLU A 159 -1.53 -4.06 15.56
CA GLU A 159 -0.37 -4.49 16.35
C GLU A 159 0.56 -3.32 16.72
N LEU A 160 0.61 -3.04 18.01
CA LEU A 160 1.61 -2.17 18.62
C LEU A 160 1.72 -2.56 20.11
N GLU A 161 2.95 -2.52 20.64
CA GLU A 161 3.21 -2.83 22.04
C GLU A 161 2.32 -2.03 22.99
N GLY A 162 1.67 -2.71 23.92
CA GLY A 162 0.77 -2.12 24.90
C GLY A 162 -0.67 -1.89 24.42
N ARG A 163 -1.00 -1.98 23.15
CA ARG A 163 -2.40 -1.91 22.70
C ARG A 163 -3.13 -3.20 23.07
N ARG A 164 -4.21 -3.06 23.84
CA ARG A 164 -4.95 -4.22 24.38
C ARG A 164 -6.37 -4.30 23.85
N ILE A 165 -7.13 -3.20 23.90
CA ILE A 165 -8.50 -3.11 23.42
C ILE A 165 -8.62 -1.92 22.48
N ALA A 166 -9.00 -2.15 21.24
CA ALA A 166 -9.36 -1.11 20.28
C ALA A 166 -10.83 -0.71 20.47
N PHE A 167 -11.16 0.56 20.31
CA PHE A 167 -12.55 1.04 20.33
C PHE A 167 -12.81 2.10 19.26
N ILE A 168 -14.05 2.15 18.79
CA ILE A 168 -14.54 3.15 17.83
C ILE A 168 -15.93 3.60 18.27
N LEU A 169 -16.11 4.89 18.56
CA LEU A 169 -17.41 5.51 18.79
C LEU A 169 -17.81 6.28 17.53
N TYR A 170 -18.93 5.89 16.94
CA TYR A 170 -19.44 6.48 15.70
C TYR A 170 -20.38 7.65 15.97
N LEU A 171 -20.16 8.74 15.26
CA LEU A 171 -20.97 9.97 15.28
C LEU A 171 -21.35 10.35 13.84
N VAL A 172 -21.97 9.42 13.13
CA VAL A 172 -22.31 9.49 11.71
C VAL A 172 -23.78 9.89 11.47
N PRO A 173 -24.11 10.52 10.36
CA PRO A 173 -25.50 10.65 9.92
C PRO A 173 -26.11 9.27 9.62
N PRO A 174 -27.41 9.16 9.26
CA PRO A 174 -27.97 7.90 8.76
C PRO A 174 -27.06 7.31 7.66
N TRP A 175 -26.61 6.07 7.86
CA TRP A 175 -25.59 5.42 7.05
C TRP A 175 -26.08 4.05 6.55
N GLY A 176 -25.89 3.77 5.25
CA GLY A 176 -26.20 2.51 4.61
C GLY A 176 -24.93 1.76 4.17
N GLN A 177 -25.12 0.52 3.76
CA GLN A 177 -24.03 -0.28 3.18
C GLN A 177 -23.52 0.33 1.86
N GLU A 178 -24.40 0.95 1.11
CA GLU A 178 -24.14 1.64 -0.15
C GLU A 178 -23.25 2.88 -0.01
N ASP A 179 -23.12 3.43 1.19
CA ASP A 179 -22.23 4.57 1.47
C ASP A 179 -20.75 4.15 1.64
N GLY A 180 -20.47 2.84 1.74
CA GLY A 180 -19.14 2.34 2.10
C GLY A 180 -18.77 2.67 3.55
N GLY A 181 -17.47 2.80 3.84
CA GLY A 181 -17.00 3.18 5.18
C GLY A 181 -17.36 2.19 6.28
N THR A 182 -17.70 0.95 5.95
CA THR A 182 -17.98 -0.12 6.90
C THR A 182 -16.71 -0.55 7.62
N LEU A 183 -16.85 -1.08 8.83
CA LEU A 183 -15.74 -1.79 9.48
C LEU A 183 -15.82 -3.26 9.07
N ASP A 184 -14.90 -3.66 8.20
CA ASP A 184 -14.85 -5.02 7.66
C ASP A 184 -13.91 -5.88 8.49
N LEU A 185 -14.37 -7.06 8.89
CA LEU A 185 -13.62 -8.01 9.69
C LEU A 185 -13.22 -9.22 8.85
N TYR A 186 -11.94 -9.60 8.92
CA TYR A 186 -11.36 -10.65 8.10
C TYR A 186 -11.27 -11.99 8.86
N SER A 187 -11.54 -13.10 8.15
CA SER A 187 -11.08 -14.41 8.60
C SER A 187 -9.57 -14.55 8.41
N THR A 188 -8.94 -15.41 9.20
CA THR A 188 -7.52 -15.76 9.08
C THR A 188 -7.35 -17.23 8.72
N ASP A 189 -6.20 -17.55 8.10
CA ASP A 189 -5.79 -18.93 7.87
C ASP A 189 -5.01 -19.51 9.07
N GLU A 190 -4.47 -20.70 8.91
CA GLU A 190 -3.65 -21.40 9.91
C GLU A 190 -2.33 -20.71 10.25
N ASN A 191 -1.86 -19.81 9.38
CA ASN A 191 -0.67 -18.98 9.58
C ASN A 191 -1.01 -17.59 10.11
N PHE A 192 -2.24 -17.36 10.59
CA PHE A 192 -2.75 -16.08 11.06
C PHE A 192 -2.72 -14.97 9.97
N GLN A 193 -2.80 -15.36 8.67
CA GLN A 193 -2.87 -14.38 7.59
C GLN A 193 -4.32 -14.09 7.22
N PRO A 194 -4.71 -12.81 7.03
CA PRO A 194 -6.08 -12.46 6.67
C PRO A 194 -6.44 -13.01 5.29
N GLN A 195 -7.68 -13.51 5.16
CA GLN A 195 -8.16 -14.15 3.94
C GLN A 195 -9.23 -13.34 3.24
N LYS A 196 -10.42 -13.29 3.80
CA LYS A 196 -11.58 -12.62 3.21
C LYS A 196 -12.40 -11.90 4.28
N VAL A 197 -13.08 -10.85 3.86
CA VAL A 197 -14.09 -10.20 4.68
C VAL A 197 -15.24 -11.18 4.93
N VAL A 198 -15.56 -11.41 6.18
CA VAL A 198 -16.67 -12.28 6.61
C VAL A 198 -17.77 -11.52 7.32
N LYS A 199 -17.48 -10.29 7.75
CA LYS A 199 -18.46 -9.41 8.37
C LYS A 199 -18.15 -7.96 8.02
N SER A 200 -19.17 -7.20 7.63
CA SER A 200 -19.11 -5.75 7.40
C SER A 200 -20.07 -5.06 8.35
N LEU A 201 -19.54 -4.24 9.24
CA LEU A 201 -20.30 -3.53 10.26
C LEU A 201 -20.57 -2.11 9.78
N VAL A 202 -21.82 -1.81 9.50
CA VAL A 202 -22.26 -0.48 9.09
C VAL A 202 -22.22 0.46 10.30
N PRO A 203 -21.52 1.61 10.20
CA PRO A 203 -21.45 2.58 11.30
C PRO A 203 -22.83 3.17 11.56
N SER A 204 -23.15 3.42 12.83
CA SER A 204 -24.40 4.06 13.22
C SER A 204 -24.20 5.04 14.36
N TRP A 205 -25.05 6.08 14.41
CA TRP A 205 -25.00 7.11 15.44
C TRP A 205 -24.97 6.55 16.85
N ASN A 206 -24.14 7.12 17.72
CA ASN A 206 -24.05 6.75 19.15
C ASN A 206 -23.81 5.24 19.38
N THR A 207 -23.04 4.63 18.52
CA THR A 207 -22.67 3.23 18.65
C THR A 207 -21.17 3.15 18.92
N LEU A 208 -20.81 2.50 20.03
CA LEU A 208 -19.42 2.18 20.35
C LEU A 208 -19.19 0.70 20.05
N MET A 209 -18.13 0.44 19.31
CA MET A 209 -17.62 -0.89 19.06
C MET A 209 -16.25 -1.05 19.68
N PHE A 210 -15.93 -2.25 20.18
CA PHE A 210 -14.59 -2.59 20.63
C PHE A 210 -14.25 -4.06 20.34
N PHE A 211 -12.95 -4.33 20.26
CA PHE A 211 -12.40 -5.67 20.12
C PHE A 211 -11.03 -5.75 20.77
N GLU A 212 -10.59 -6.98 21.02
CA GLU A 212 -9.27 -7.27 21.56
C GLU A 212 -8.23 -7.27 20.45
N VAL A 213 -7.13 -6.50 20.61
CA VAL A 213 -6.00 -6.50 19.68
C VAL A 213 -5.28 -7.85 19.81
N SER A 214 -5.27 -8.61 18.73
CA SER A 214 -4.84 -10.01 18.73
C SER A 214 -4.23 -10.42 17.37
N PRO A 215 -3.57 -11.58 17.27
CA PRO A 215 -3.04 -12.06 15.99
C PRO A 215 -4.08 -12.33 14.90
N VAL A 216 -5.36 -12.30 15.24
CA VAL A 216 -6.47 -12.58 14.32
C VAL A 216 -7.41 -11.39 14.10
N SER A 217 -7.16 -10.24 14.77
CA SER A 217 -8.04 -9.07 14.71
C SER A 217 -7.91 -8.23 13.45
N PHE A 218 -7.68 -8.86 12.30
CA PHE A 218 -7.56 -8.15 11.03
C PHE A 218 -8.87 -7.51 10.62
N HIS A 219 -8.79 -6.22 10.36
CA HIS A 219 -9.92 -5.40 9.98
C HIS A 219 -9.51 -4.27 9.03
N GLN A 220 -10.49 -3.61 8.42
CA GLN A 220 -10.31 -2.41 7.62
C GLN A 220 -11.49 -1.46 7.80
N VAL A 221 -11.30 -0.20 7.50
CA VAL A 221 -12.40 0.70 7.16
C VAL A 221 -12.48 0.72 5.65
N SER A 222 -13.56 0.13 5.09
CA SER A 222 -13.77 0.12 3.65
C SER A 222 -13.87 1.55 3.11
N GLU A 223 -13.60 1.72 1.83
CA GLU A 223 -13.64 3.03 1.20
C GLU A 223 -15.02 3.68 1.38
N VAL A 224 -15.05 4.97 1.72
CA VAL A 224 -16.27 5.77 1.71
C VAL A 224 -16.59 6.13 0.25
N ILE A 225 -17.74 5.66 -0.22
CA ILE A 225 -18.20 5.85 -1.60
C ILE A 225 -19.32 6.88 -1.75
N SER A 226 -19.84 7.41 -0.64
CA SER A 226 -20.76 8.54 -0.62
C SER A 226 -20.01 9.86 -0.75
N GLU A 227 -20.37 10.70 -1.72
CA GLU A 227 -19.79 12.05 -1.89
C GLU A 227 -20.37 13.07 -0.89
N GLU A 228 -21.54 12.81 -0.34
CA GLU A 228 -22.28 13.76 0.50
C GLU A 228 -22.06 13.53 2.00
N LYS A 229 -21.65 12.32 2.40
CA LYS A 229 -21.58 11.93 3.81
C LYS A 229 -20.14 11.90 4.31
N CYS A 230 -20.01 12.19 5.61
CA CYS A 230 -18.74 12.11 6.32
C CYS A 230 -18.86 11.09 7.45
N ARG A 231 -17.94 10.14 7.50
CA ARG A 231 -17.83 9.14 8.57
C ARG A 231 -16.95 9.68 9.68
N LEU A 232 -17.59 10.34 10.65
CA LEU A 232 -16.94 10.86 11.85
C LEU A 232 -16.92 9.80 12.95
N SER A 233 -15.77 9.57 13.56
CA SER A 233 -15.62 8.66 14.69
C SER A 233 -14.55 9.13 15.67
N VAL A 234 -14.73 8.77 16.94
CA VAL A 234 -13.69 8.85 17.97
C VAL A 234 -13.15 7.45 18.19
N SER A 235 -11.87 7.25 18.00
CA SER A 235 -11.25 5.93 18.12
C SER A 235 -9.95 5.98 18.91
N GLY A 236 -9.51 4.81 19.36
CA GLY A 236 -8.28 4.68 20.11
C GLY A 236 -8.10 3.31 20.74
N TRP A 237 -7.17 3.26 21.70
CA TRP A 237 -6.79 2.01 22.34
C TRP A 237 -6.69 2.16 23.84
N PHE A 238 -7.26 1.22 24.57
CA PHE A 238 -6.94 0.98 25.98
C PHE A 238 -5.66 0.15 26.03
N HIS A 239 -4.73 0.58 26.86
CA HIS A 239 -3.44 -0.08 27.03
C HIS A 239 -3.48 -1.13 28.12
N GLY A 240 -2.60 -2.11 28.00
CA GLY A 240 -2.42 -3.21 28.94
C GLY A 240 -1.38 -4.19 28.42
N HIS A 241 -1.26 -5.33 29.06
CA HIS A 241 -0.36 -6.39 28.61
C HIS A 241 -0.80 -6.92 27.24
N SER A 242 0.07 -6.81 26.23
CA SER A 242 -0.20 -7.34 24.89
C SER A 242 -0.40 -8.85 24.91
N LEU A 243 -1.21 -9.37 24.01
CA LEU A 243 -1.33 -10.80 23.81
C LEU A 243 -0.06 -11.38 23.16
N ASP A 244 0.29 -12.60 23.53
CA ASP A 244 1.34 -13.34 22.85
C ASP A 244 1.00 -13.52 21.37
N ARG A 245 1.99 -13.33 20.52
CA ARG A 245 1.86 -13.48 19.07
C ARG A 245 2.74 -14.63 18.57
N PRO A 246 2.24 -15.40 17.59
CA PRO A 246 3.07 -16.39 16.92
C PRO A 246 4.20 -15.70 16.15
N PRO A 247 5.29 -16.41 15.82
CA PRO A 247 6.31 -15.90 14.92
C PRO A 247 5.70 -15.43 13.59
N ARG A 248 6.22 -14.33 13.07
CA ARG A 248 5.77 -13.76 11.79
C ARG A 248 5.87 -14.81 10.68
N TYR A 249 4.78 -14.99 9.94
CA TYR A 249 4.79 -15.85 8.76
C TYR A 249 5.61 -15.23 7.63
N ILE A 250 6.62 -15.95 7.15
CA ILE A 250 7.46 -15.54 6.02
C ILE A 250 6.95 -16.28 4.78
N GLU A 251 6.44 -15.53 3.82
CA GLU A 251 6.03 -16.11 2.54
C GLU A 251 7.26 -16.63 1.77
N PRO A 252 7.10 -17.77 1.08
CA PRO A 252 8.14 -18.23 0.15
C PRO A 252 8.40 -17.18 -0.93
N ALA A 253 9.66 -16.84 -1.14
CA ALA A 253 10.04 -15.93 -2.21
C ALA A 253 9.54 -16.43 -3.59
N PRO A 254 9.07 -15.54 -4.47
CA PRO A 254 8.66 -15.94 -5.80
C PRO A 254 9.84 -16.59 -6.57
N PRO A 255 9.57 -17.57 -7.44
CA PRO A 255 10.62 -18.24 -8.19
C PRO A 255 11.34 -17.26 -9.11
N ARG A 256 12.66 -17.19 -8.97
CA ARG A 256 13.55 -16.36 -9.78
C ARG A 256 14.19 -17.21 -10.88
N ASN A 257 13.89 -16.90 -12.12
CA ASN A 257 14.39 -17.63 -13.27
C ASN A 257 15.60 -16.90 -13.89
N PRO A 258 16.60 -17.64 -14.40
CA PRO A 258 17.67 -17.00 -15.17
C PRO A 258 17.09 -16.32 -16.42
N HIS A 259 17.48 -15.09 -16.68
CA HIS A 259 17.14 -14.41 -17.93
C HIS A 259 17.86 -15.09 -19.10
N LEU A 260 17.08 -15.62 -20.03
CA LEU A 260 17.62 -16.21 -21.25
C LEU A 260 17.41 -15.24 -22.40
N PRO A 261 18.51 -14.77 -23.06
CA PRO A 261 18.41 -13.92 -24.23
C PRO A 261 17.55 -14.53 -25.31
N ARG A 262 16.65 -13.75 -25.88
CA ARG A 262 15.82 -14.12 -27.02
C ARG A 262 16.51 -13.73 -28.34
N ASP A 263 15.87 -14.07 -29.47
CA ASP A 263 16.34 -13.67 -30.79
C ASP A 263 16.27 -12.14 -30.92
N GLU A 264 17.36 -11.51 -31.35
CA GLU A 264 17.41 -10.06 -31.60
C GLU A 264 16.34 -9.59 -32.59
N ALA A 265 15.90 -10.44 -33.52
CA ALA A 265 14.83 -10.12 -34.46
C ALA A 265 13.54 -9.68 -33.75
N LEU A 266 13.26 -10.20 -32.54
CA LEU A 266 12.10 -9.80 -31.73
C LEU A 266 12.19 -8.34 -31.28
N LEU A 267 13.40 -7.83 -30.99
CA LEU A 267 13.58 -6.44 -30.62
C LEU A 267 13.16 -5.51 -31.78
N PHE A 268 13.61 -5.82 -33.01
CA PHE A 268 13.24 -5.05 -34.19
C PHE A 268 11.77 -5.22 -34.59
N GLU A 269 11.12 -6.31 -34.21
CA GLU A 269 9.71 -6.52 -34.45
C GLU A 269 8.83 -5.72 -33.49
N TRP A 270 9.18 -5.67 -32.20
CA TRP A 270 8.31 -5.20 -31.13
C TRP A 270 8.63 -3.79 -30.64
N ILE A 271 9.91 -3.42 -30.56
CA ILE A 271 10.34 -2.17 -29.92
C ILE A 271 10.30 -1.02 -30.91
N ASN A 272 9.88 0.15 -30.44
CA ASN A 272 9.93 1.38 -31.22
C ASN A 272 11.36 1.65 -31.68
N PRO A 273 11.59 1.91 -32.99
CA PRO A 273 12.92 2.07 -33.55
C PRO A 273 13.80 3.12 -32.85
N VAL A 274 13.20 4.14 -32.23
CA VAL A 274 13.96 5.18 -31.51
C VAL A 274 14.81 4.58 -30.38
N TYR A 275 14.32 3.51 -29.71
CA TYR A 275 15.05 2.82 -28.64
C TYR A 275 16.09 1.81 -29.15
N LEU A 276 16.15 1.60 -30.44
CA LEU A 276 17.17 0.76 -31.09
C LEU A 276 18.31 1.59 -31.69
N ASP A 277 18.18 2.92 -31.70
CA ASP A 277 19.22 3.84 -32.12
C ASP A 277 20.35 3.90 -31.07
N ILE A 278 21.60 3.79 -31.51
CA ILE A 278 22.75 3.68 -30.61
C ILE A 278 23.01 4.98 -29.83
N ASP A 279 22.81 6.13 -30.48
CA ASP A 279 23.07 7.44 -29.88
C ASP A 279 21.96 7.73 -28.82
N TYR A 280 20.71 7.35 -29.13
CA TYR A 280 19.62 7.47 -28.18
C TYR A 280 19.78 6.51 -26.99
N GLN A 281 20.23 5.26 -27.21
CA GLN A 281 20.56 4.33 -26.12
C GLN A 281 21.66 4.88 -25.20
N ALA A 282 22.65 5.60 -25.75
CA ALA A 282 23.67 6.22 -24.93
C ALA A 282 23.10 7.34 -24.05
N GLN A 283 22.16 8.15 -24.56
CA GLN A 283 21.48 9.19 -23.79
C GLN A 283 20.62 8.56 -22.67
N VAL A 284 19.82 7.54 -23.00
CA VAL A 284 19.03 6.79 -22.00
C VAL A 284 19.92 6.20 -20.90
N GLN A 285 21.08 5.66 -21.27
CA GLN A 285 22.02 5.10 -20.30
C GLN A 285 22.61 6.19 -19.41
N GLU A 286 23.00 7.34 -19.97
CA GLU A 286 23.57 8.46 -19.22
C GLU A 286 22.53 9.01 -18.21
N GLU A 287 21.31 9.26 -18.65
CA GLU A 287 20.22 9.71 -17.79
C GLU A 287 19.92 8.70 -16.66
N PHE A 288 19.83 7.41 -17.00
CA PHE A 288 19.58 6.37 -16.01
C PHE A 288 20.72 6.19 -15.00
N GLU A 289 21.99 6.36 -15.43
CA GLU A 289 23.16 6.31 -14.53
C GLU A 289 23.16 7.50 -13.54
N GLU A 290 22.57 8.65 -13.91
CA GLU A 290 22.47 9.83 -13.05
C GLU A 290 21.28 9.76 -12.08
N THR A 291 20.12 9.31 -12.57
CA THR A 291 18.85 9.40 -11.84
C THR A 291 18.43 8.09 -11.18
N SER A 292 18.98 6.95 -11.62
CA SER A 292 18.54 5.59 -11.27
C SER A 292 17.11 5.25 -11.70
N GLU A 293 16.48 6.11 -12.51
CA GLU A 293 15.13 5.94 -13.05
C GLU A 293 15.00 6.50 -14.45
N ILE A 294 14.10 5.95 -15.25
CA ILE A 294 13.73 6.53 -16.55
C ILE A 294 12.37 6.01 -17.02
N LEU A 295 11.61 6.88 -17.70
CA LEU A 295 10.34 6.54 -18.33
C LEU A 295 10.47 6.59 -19.85
N LEU A 296 10.35 5.43 -20.50
CA LEU A 296 10.45 5.27 -21.94
C LEU A 296 9.04 5.25 -22.56
N LYS A 297 8.59 6.40 -23.09
CA LYS A 297 7.25 6.56 -23.68
C LYS A 297 7.15 5.94 -25.07
N ASN A 298 5.97 5.41 -25.41
CA ASN A 298 5.74 4.71 -26.68
C ASN A 298 6.78 3.60 -26.92
N PHE A 299 7.07 2.81 -25.90
CA PHE A 299 8.16 1.82 -25.91
C PHE A 299 7.99 0.74 -26.98
N LEU A 300 6.78 0.19 -27.08
CA LEU A 300 6.45 -0.73 -28.17
C LEU A 300 6.00 0.04 -29.42
N LYS A 301 6.19 -0.56 -30.60
CA LYS A 301 5.54 -0.07 -31.82
C LYS A 301 4.02 -0.04 -31.61
N GLU A 302 3.36 0.96 -32.19
CA GLU A 302 1.94 1.20 -31.98
C GLU A 302 1.07 -0.03 -32.35
N GLU A 303 1.36 -0.69 -33.48
CA GLU A 303 0.67 -1.89 -33.89
C GLU A 303 0.84 -3.05 -32.89
N LYS A 304 2.05 -3.20 -32.33
CA LYS A 304 2.33 -4.26 -31.32
C LYS A 304 1.70 -3.95 -29.98
N PHE A 305 1.69 -2.68 -29.59
CA PHE A 305 0.99 -2.27 -28.38
C PHE A 305 -0.52 -2.53 -28.49
N LYS A 306 -1.14 -2.24 -29.63
CA LYS A 306 -2.56 -2.57 -29.88
C LYS A 306 -2.82 -4.07 -29.78
N GLU A 307 -1.96 -4.91 -30.40
CA GLU A 307 -2.06 -6.37 -30.28
C GLU A 307 -2.03 -6.84 -28.82
N VAL A 308 -1.11 -6.29 -28.00
CA VAL A 308 -1.00 -6.62 -26.58
C VAL A 308 -2.24 -6.15 -25.81
N ASN A 309 -2.66 -4.92 -26.03
CA ASN A 309 -3.80 -4.33 -25.33
C ASN A 309 -5.11 -5.08 -25.63
N GLU A 310 -5.31 -5.48 -26.88
CA GLU A 310 -6.44 -6.31 -27.27
C GLU A 310 -6.37 -7.72 -26.65
N ALA A 311 -5.18 -8.34 -26.62
CA ALA A 311 -4.99 -9.66 -26.02
C ALA A 311 -5.29 -9.65 -24.50
N LEU A 312 -4.91 -8.59 -23.78
CA LEU A 312 -5.18 -8.43 -22.35
C LEU A 312 -6.68 -8.27 -22.04
N LYS A 313 -7.44 -7.68 -22.98
CA LYS A 313 -8.90 -7.49 -22.86
C LYS A 313 -9.72 -8.73 -23.22
N GLN A 314 -9.10 -9.74 -23.85
CA GLN A 314 -9.80 -10.96 -24.25
C GLN A 314 -10.07 -11.90 -23.08
N ASN A 315 -11.20 -12.65 -23.13
CA ASN A 315 -11.61 -13.61 -22.10
C ASN A 315 -10.71 -14.86 -21.98
N GLY A 316 -9.57 -14.91 -22.69
CA GLY A 316 -8.66 -16.06 -22.71
C GLY A 316 -7.67 -16.13 -21.56
N ILE A 317 -7.50 -15.06 -20.80
CA ILE A 317 -6.56 -15.00 -19.67
C ILE A 317 -7.31 -15.32 -18.39
N ARG A 318 -6.84 -16.35 -17.68
CA ARG A 318 -7.32 -16.64 -16.33
C ARG A 318 -6.61 -15.71 -15.33
N TRP A 319 -7.38 -14.84 -14.71
CA TRP A 319 -6.92 -13.95 -13.64
C TRP A 319 -7.10 -14.61 -12.28
N VAL A 320 -6.10 -14.50 -11.42
CA VAL A 320 -6.09 -15.07 -10.07
C VAL A 320 -5.82 -13.98 -9.06
N ARG A 321 -6.72 -13.82 -8.07
CA ARG A 321 -6.58 -12.85 -6.99
C ARG A 321 -5.35 -13.14 -6.15
N ARG A 322 -4.59 -12.11 -5.84
CA ARG A 322 -3.41 -12.13 -4.98
C ARG A 322 -3.73 -11.49 -3.63
N GLY A 323 -3.30 -12.14 -2.59
CA GLY A 323 -3.34 -11.71 -1.19
C GLY A 323 -2.04 -12.14 -0.51
N PRO A 324 -1.98 -12.06 0.82
CA PRO A 324 -3.04 -11.70 1.76
C PRO A 324 -3.33 -10.19 1.80
N PRO A 325 -4.55 -9.77 2.23
CA PRO A 325 -4.97 -8.36 2.21
C PRO A 325 -4.10 -7.39 3.02
N ASN A 326 -3.43 -7.85 4.07
CA ASN A 326 -2.48 -7.04 4.83
C ASN A 326 -1.13 -6.81 4.12
N LYS A 327 -1.01 -7.27 2.88
CA LYS A 327 0.17 -7.06 2.02
C LYS A 327 -0.22 -6.58 0.63
N ARG A 328 -1.21 -7.22 0.01
CA ARG A 328 -1.59 -6.96 -1.38
C ARG A 328 -3.01 -7.40 -1.69
N CYS A 329 -3.57 -6.75 -2.67
CA CYS A 329 -4.87 -7.08 -3.24
C CYS A 329 -4.84 -6.67 -4.72
N TYR A 330 -4.65 -7.61 -5.65
CA TYR A 330 -4.69 -7.40 -7.10
C TYR A 330 -4.90 -8.72 -7.83
N GLU A 331 -5.07 -8.69 -9.14
CA GLU A 331 -5.16 -9.89 -9.96
C GLU A 331 -3.89 -10.09 -10.80
N ARG A 332 -3.43 -11.34 -10.91
CA ARG A 332 -2.36 -11.70 -11.83
C ARG A 332 -2.83 -12.75 -12.83
N ALA A 333 -2.22 -12.74 -14.01
CA ALA A 333 -2.44 -13.80 -14.99
C ALA A 333 -1.88 -15.14 -14.47
N ASP A 334 -2.70 -16.20 -14.57
CA ASP A 334 -2.24 -17.55 -14.25
C ASP A 334 -1.24 -18.02 -15.32
N GLN A 335 -0.01 -18.27 -14.90
CA GLN A 335 1.07 -18.70 -15.81
C GLN A 335 0.78 -20.04 -16.50
N GLN A 336 -0.10 -20.88 -15.94
CA GLN A 336 -0.51 -22.14 -16.55
C GLN A 336 -1.51 -21.94 -17.71
N GLY A 337 -2.25 -20.83 -17.70
CA GLY A 337 -3.26 -20.48 -18.69
C GLY A 337 -2.74 -19.63 -19.85
N LEU A 338 -1.55 -19.05 -19.76
CA LEU A 338 -0.95 -18.33 -20.87
C LEU A 338 -0.55 -19.34 -21.95
N PRO A 339 -0.97 -19.17 -23.23
CA PRO A 339 -0.52 -20.04 -24.30
C PRO A 339 1.00 -20.00 -24.33
N PRO A 340 1.69 -21.16 -24.39
CA PRO A 340 3.13 -21.18 -24.42
C PRO A 340 3.61 -20.42 -25.66
N VAL A 341 4.21 -19.26 -25.48
CA VAL A 341 4.89 -18.47 -26.52
C VAL A 341 6.00 -19.29 -27.22
N SER A 342 6.26 -20.49 -26.72
CA SER A 342 7.23 -21.48 -27.25
C SER A 342 6.73 -22.34 -28.42
N ARG A 343 5.48 -22.22 -28.86
CA ARG A 343 4.96 -23.01 -30.02
C ARG A 343 4.76 -22.21 -31.30
N MET A 344 5.50 -21.15 -31.54
CA MET A 344 5.77 -20.76 -32.90
C MET A 344 6.71 -21.81 -33.51
N GLN A 345 6.16 -22.67 -34.37
CA GLN A 345 6.87 -23.71 -35.09
C GLN A 345 8.10 -23.10 -35.75
N ARG A 346 9.27 -23.63 -35.39
CA ARG A 346 10.48 -23.39 -36.18
C ARG A 346 10.16 -23.78 -37.60
N PRO A 347 10.33 -22.90 -38.61
CA PRO A 347 10.40 -23.36 -39.98
C PRO A 347 11.54 -24.37 -40.05
N GLY A 348 11.25 -25.55 -40.58
CA GLY A 348 12.18 -26.68 -40.61
C GLY A 348 13.53 -26.28 -41.17
N ALA A 349 14.55 -26.28 -40.36
CA ALA A 349 15.92 -26.11 -40.78
C ALA A 349 16.29 -27.30 -41.72
N PRO A 350 16.85 -27.05 -42.92
CA PRO A 350 17.25 -28.13 -43.80
C PRO A 350 18.35 -28.96 -43.13
N ARG A 351 18.12 -30.26 -43.07
CA ARG A 351 19.10 -31.25 -42.59
C ARG A 351 20.35 -31.21 -43.49
N THR A 352 21.37 -30.46 -43.13
CA THR A 352 22.69 -30.56 -43.78
C THR A 352 23.42 -31.77 -43.23
N ARG A 353 23.56 -32.75 -44.12
CA ARG A 353 24.38 -33.96 -43.98
C ARG A 353 25.83 -33.56 -43.63
N ARG A 354 26.30 -33.92 -42.45
CA ARG A 354 27.70 -33.84 -42.04
C ARG A 354 28.52 -34.81 -42.93
N LYS A 355 29.27 -34.27 -43.92
CA LYS A 355 30.39 -34.97 -44.53
C LYS A 355 31.65 -34.76 -43.71
N ARG A 356 32.18 -35.85 -43.13
CA ARG A 356 33.55 -35.93 -42.61
C ARG A 356 34.54 -35.76 -43.75
N GLY A 357 35.48 -34.82 -43.66
CA GLY A 357 36.54 -34.60 -44.64
C GLY A 357 37.81 -34.06 -44.02
N ARG A 358 38.67 -34.94 -43.72
CA ARG A 358 40.14 -34.98 -43.68
C ARG A 358 40.94 -33.66 -43.70
N ARG A 359 41.80 -33.59 -42.66
CA ARG A 359 43.04 -32.78 -42.57
C ARG A 359 43.85 -32.79 -43.87
N ARG A 360 44.36 -31.59 -44.27
CA ARG A 360 45.69 -31.47 -44.90
C ARG A 360 46.38 -30.17 -44.49
N ARG A 361 47.62 -30.32 -43.97
CA ARG A 361 48.65 -29.30 -43.74
C ARG A 361 49.21 -28.81 -45.08
N ARG A 362 49.54 -27.54 -45.23
CA ARG A 362 50.69 -27.05 -46.03
C ARG A 362 51.01 -25.60 -45.64
N ARG A 363 52.11 -25.44 -44.98
CA ARG A 363 53.41 -24.85 -45.29
C ARG A 363 53.40 -23.45 -46.00
N ARG A 364 53.87 -22.52 -45.25
CA ARG A 364 54.92 -21.50 -45.47
C ARG A 364 55.28 -21.12 -46.94
N ARG A 365 55.20 -19.80 -47.22
CA ARG A 365 56.20 -19.12 -48.06
C ARG A 365 56.31 -17.65 -47.63
N GLU A 366 57.57 -17.27 -47.34
CA GLU A 366 58.08 -15.91 -47.18
C GLU A 366 58.19 -15.23 -48.55
N GLY A 367 57.98 -13.93 -48.59
CA GLY A 367 58.31 -13.08 -49.73
C GLY A 367 58.55 -11.65 -49.21
N LYS A 368 59.80 -11.24 -49.35
CA LYS A 368 60.39 -9.97 -48.97
C LYS A 368 60.07 -8.83 -49.94
N ARG A 369 60.23 -7.58 -49.43
CA ARG A 369 60.57 -6.26 -50.09
C ARG A 369 59.33 -5.47 -50.53
N THR A 370 59.25 -4.14 -50.30
CA THR A 370 60.30 -3.06 -50.31
C THR A 370 59.67 -1.81 -49.59
N ARG A 371 60.57 -1.06 -49.01
CA ARG A 371 60.44 0.21 -48.31
C ARG A 371 60.08 1.34 -49.27
N LYS A 372 59.02 2.10 -48.98
CA LYS A 372 58.96 3.53 -49.39
C LYS A 372 58.43 4.33 -48.21
N GLN A 373 59.27 5.20 -47.72
CA GLN A 373 58.95 6.24 -46.76
C GLN A 373 58.06 7.29 -47.44
N GLN A 374 56.94 7.61 -46.79
CA GLN A 374 56.28 8.91 -46.93
C GLN A 374 55.72 9.28 -45.57
N GLU A 375 56.09 10.44 -45.12
CA GLU A 375 55.70 11.08 -43.90
C GLU A 375 54.19 11.29 -43.89
N ALA A 376 53.50 10.89 -42.80
CA ALA A 376 52.09 11.17 -42.52
C ALA A 376 51.96 11.96 -41.22
N PRO A 377 50.97 12.86 -41.08
CA PRO A 377 50.91 13.87 -40.04
C PRO A 377 50.57 13.30 -38.65
N LEU A 378 51.11 13.95 -37.64
CA LEU A 378 51.13 13.62 -36.21
C LEU A 378 49.76 13.56 -35.47
N GLY A 379 48.62 13.49 -36.16
CA GLY A 379 47.29 13.40 -35.54
C GLY A 379 46.67 11.98 -35.43
N GLY A 380 47.20 11.01 -36.22
CA GLY A 380 46.58 9.68 -36.32
C GLY A 380 46.93 8.68 -35.20
N ALA A 381 48.06 8.88 -34.52
CA ALA A 381 48.56 7.93 -33.52
C ALA A 381 47.79 8.00 -32.20
N GLN A 382 47.37 9.18 -31.80
CA GLN A 382 46.57 9.33 -30.55
C GLN A 382 45.14 8.81 -30.72
N GLN A 383 44.50 9.01 -31.86
CA GLN A 383 43.17 8.46 -32.14
C GLN A 383 43.18 6.94 -32.26
N GLN A 384 44.22 6.36 -32.90
CA GLN A 384 44.37 4.89 -32.96
C GLN A 384 44.65 4.27 -31.60
N GLN A 385 45.40 4.95 -30.73
CA GLN A 385 45.68 4.48 -29.37
C GLN A 385 44.45 4.58 -28.46
N GLN A 386 43.60 5.61 -28.61
CA GLN A 386 42.33 5.74 -27.93
C GLN A 386 41.31 4.69 -28.40
N GLN A 387 41.24 4.42 -29.70
CA GLN A 387 40.36 3.36 -30.24
C GLN A 387 40.80 1.96 -29.78
N GLN A 388 42.12 1.66 -29.77
CA GLN A 388 42.63 0.39 -29.27
C GLN A 388 42.40 0.21 -27.76
N THR A 389 42.51 1.29 -26.97
CA THR A 389 42.18 1.25 -25.53
C THR A 389 40.70 1.05 -25.28
N ALA A 390 39.84 1.69 -26.05
CA ALA A 390 38.38 1.50 -25.96
C ALA A 390 37.95 0.08 -26.36
N GLU A 391 38.56 -0.46 -27.44
CA GLU A 391 38.28 -1.83 -27.89
C GLU A 391 38.79 -2.88 -26.90
N THR A 392 39.95 -2.62 -26.27
CA THR A 392 40.51 -3.49 -25.23
C THR A 392 39.66 -3.46 -23.96
N ARG A 393 39.12 -2.28 -23.55
CA ARG A 393 38.17 -2.11 -22.46
C ARG A 393 36.83 -2.82 -22.76
N ARG A 394 36.33 -2.67 -24.00
CA ARG A 394 35.12 -3.41 -24.45
C ARG A 394 35.33 -4.93 -24.43
N ARG A 395 36.47 -5.45 -24.88
CA ARG A 395 36.79 -6.89 -24.84
C ARG A 395 36.97 -7.40 -23.41
N LYS A 396 37.53 -6.58 -22.52
CA LYS A 396 37.64 -6.93 -21.08
C LYS A 396 36.28 -6.94 -20.41
N ARG A 397 35.42 -5.92 -20.59
CA ARG A 397 34.04 -5.89 -20.10
C ARG A 397 33.19 -7.05 -20.68
N ARG A 398 33.37 -7.40 -21.95
CA ARG A 398 32.68 -8.53 -22.59
C ARG A 398 33.15 -9.89 -22.03
N ARG A 399 34.41 -10.04 -21.64
CA ARG A 399 34.96 -11.23 -20.96
C ARG A 399 34.54 -11.31 -19.49
N GLU A 400 34.40 -10.21 -18.83
CA GLU A 400 33.92 -10.14 -17.44
C GLU A 400 32.41 -10.41 -17.38
N ARG A 401 31.60 -9.84 -18.29
CA ARG A 401 30.17 -10.19 -18.45
C ARG A 401 29.93 -11.66 -18.80
N ALA A 402 30.83 -12.30 -19.55
CA ALA A 402 30.72 -13.73 -19.89
C ALA A 402 31.01 -14.66 -18.70
N LYS A 403 31.46 -14.14 -17.56
CA LYS A 403 31.74 -14.90 -16.34
C LYS A 403 30.72 -14.62 -15.22
N SER A 404 29.90 -13.60 -15.34
CA SER A 404 28.81 -13.35 -14.39
C SER A 404 27.69 -14.35 -14.65
N PRO A 405 27.07 -14.93 -13.61
CA PRO A 405 25.86 -15.72 -13.80
C PRO A 405 24.79 -14.84 -14.50
N ALA A 406 23.93 -15.48 -15.30
CA ALA A 406 22.82 -14.75 -15.91
C ALA A 406 21.97 -14.08 -14.83
N PRO A 407 21.58 -12.81 -15.01
CA PRO A 407 20.73 -12.13 -14.03
C PRO A 407 19.44 -12.92 -13.81
N ARG A 408 18.98 -12.98 -12.57
CA ARG A 408 17.73 -13.65 -12.22
C ARG A 408 16.60 -12.66 -12.24
N CYS A 409 15.45 -13.08 -12.75
CA CYS A 409 14.26 -12.23 -12.77
C CYS A 409 13.02 -12.98 -12.27
N ALA A 410 12.12 -12.23 -11.69
CA ALA A 410 10.74 -12.63 -11.46
C ALA A 410 9.83 -11.68 -12.26
N GLY A 411 8.71 -12.18 -12.76
CA GLY A 411 7.80 -11.33 -13.52
C GLY A 411 6.36 -11.82 -13.44
N GLU A 412 5.45 -10.86 -13.45
CA GLU A 412 4.01 -11.08 -13.45
C GLU A 412 3.35 -10.16 -14.48
N VAL A 413 2.23 -10.61 -15.06
CA VAL A 413 1.27 -9.76 -15.75
C VAL A 413 0.13 -9.53 -14.78
N ARG A 414 -0.11 -8.26 -14.43
CA ARG A 414 -1.07 -7.90 -13.39
C ARG A 414 -2.23 -7.11 -13.98
N ARG A 415 -3.38 -7.23 -13.36
CA ARG A 415 -4.58 -6.44 -13.64
C ARG A 415 -4.96 -5.69 -12.38
N TRP A 416 -5.29 -4.41 -12.54
CA TRP A 416 -5.54 -3.47 -11.48
C TRP A 416 -6.90 -2.81 -11.67
N GLY A 417 -7.79 -2.92 -10.69
CA GLY A 417 -9.11 -2.33 -10.68
C GLY A 417 -9.45 -1.72 -9.33
N HIS A 418 -10.66 -1.19 -9.20
CA HIS A 418 -11.13 -0.61 -7.94
C HIS A 418 -10.91 -1.57 -6.77
N GLY A 419 -10.35 -1.05 -5.68
CA GLY A 419 -10.04 -1.80 -4.47
C GLY A 419 -8.69 -2.54 -4.50
N ASP A 420 -7.90 -2.41 -5.58
CA ASP A 420 -6.59 -3.06 -5.69
C ASP A 420 -5.47 -2.18 -5.14
N TYR A 421 -4.46 -2.82 -4.54
CA TYR A 421 -3.30 -2.16 -3.95
C TYR A 421 -2.16 -3.15 -3.63
N THR A 422 -0.97 -2.62 -3.34
CA THR A 422 0.05 -3.32 -2.54
C THR A 422 0.52 -2.41 -1.41
N LEU A 423 0.96 -3.00 -0.30
CA LEU A 423 1.56 -2.28 0.82
C LEU A 423 3.08 -2.40 0.78
N VAL A 424 3.79 -1.55 1.51
CA VAL A 424 5.26 -1.59 1.62
C VAL A 424 5.76 -2.93 2.17
N HIS A 425 4.94 -3.60 2.99
CA HIS A 425 5.21 -4.93 3.53
C HIS A 425 4.92 -6.09 2.55
N ASP A 426 4.56 -5.79 1.30
CA ASP A 426 4.42 -6.79 0.24
C ASP A 426 5.72 -7.56 0.01
N THR A 427 6.85 -6.86 0.08
CA THR A 427 8.17 -7.45 0.07
C THR A 427 8.67 -7.62 1.51
N ASP A 428 9.28 -8.76 1.84
CA ASP A 428 9.90 -8.97 3.14
C ASP A 428 11.07 -7.98 3.31
N GLN A 429 10.95 -7.06 4.26
CA GLN A 429 11.94 -6.00 4.50
C GLN A 429 13.33 -6.56 4.88
N ASP A 430 13.37 -7.73 5.55
CA ASP A 430 14.62 -8.37 5.94
C ASP A 430 15.41 -8.96 4.76
N ASN A 431 14.77 -9.09 3.59
CA ASN A 431 15.31 -9.64 2.36
C ASN A 431 15.33 -8.65 1.19
N THR A 432 15.38 -7.36 1.47
CA THR A 432 15.53 -6.35 0.42
C THR A 432 16.89 -6.47 -0.26
N GLU A 433 16.90 -6.41 -1.57
CA GLU A 433 18.07 -6.58 -2.41
C GLU A 433 18.13 -5.45 -3.45
N PHE A 434 19.32 -5.18 -3.96
CA PHE A 434 19.46 -4.34 -5.15
C PHE A 434 18.69 -4.98 -6.30
N ALA A 435 17.87 -4.20 -6.96
CA ALA A 435 17.03 -4.69 -8.04
C ALA A 435 16.70 -3.62 -9.06
N LEU A 436 16.51 -4.04 -10.31
CA LEU A 436 15.97 -3.23 -11.38
C LEU A 436 14.51 -3.63 -11.61
N ASP A 437 13.60 -2.73 -11.30
CA ASP A 437 12.19 -2.88 -11.59
C ASP A 437 11.87 -2.38 -13.00
N LEU A 438 11.05 -3.14 -13.73
CA LEU A 438 10.51 -2.80 -15.04
C LEU A 438 8.99 -2.85 -14.96
N LEU A 439 8.33 -1.76 -15.33
CA LEU A 439 6.87 -1.64 -15.33
C LEU A 439 6.42 -1.13 -16.71
N LEU A 440 5.77 -1.97 -17.50
CA LEU A 440 5.16 -1.58 -18.77
C LEU A 440 3.64 -1.57 -18.59
N HIS A 441 3.02 -0.40 -18.74
CA HIS A 441 1.58 -0.19 -18.54
C HIS A 441 0.76 -0.27 -19.83
N CYS A 442 -0.45 -0.83 -19.70
CA CYS A 442 -1.41 -1.03 -20.79
C CYS A 442 -2.84 -0.78 -20.29
N GLY A 443 -3.72 -0.29 -21.15
CA GLY A 443 -5.14 -0.09 -20.81
C GLY A 443 -5.39 1.07 -19.86
N CYS A 444 -4.51 2.09 -19.89
CA CYS A 444 -4.54 3.25 -19.00
C CYS A 444 -5.21 4.46 -19.69
N GLU A 445 -6.12 4.23 -20.65
CA GLU A 445 -6.85 5.33 -21.30
C GLU A 445 -7.58 6.16 -20.23
N ASP A 446 -7.36 7.48 -20.25
CA ASP A 446 -7.99 8.47 -19.34
C ASP A 446 -7.71 8.22 -17.84
N TRP A 447 -6.70 7.43 -17.51
CA TRP A 447 -6.31 7.20 -16.11
C TRP A 447 -5.73 8.46 -15.48
N GLN A 448 -6.24 8.84 -14.31
CA GLN A 448 -5.82 10.02 -13.56
C GLN A 448 -5.14 9.63 -12.26
N THR A 449 -4.22 10.45 -11.79
CA THR A 449 -3.48 10.21 -10.54
C THR A 449 -4.40 10.10 -9.33
N GLU A 450 -5.51 10.85 -9.34
CA GLU A 450 -6.54 10.86 -8.28
C GLU A 450 -7.26 9.52 -8.12
N PHE A 451 -7.17 8.64 -9.12
CA PHE A 451 -7.73 7.28 -9.04
C PHE A 451 -6.86 6.32 -8.22
N GLY A 452 -5.60 6.68 -7.96
CA GLY A 452 -4.60 5.78 -7.41
C GLY A 452 -3.99 4.87 -8.48
N GLY A 453 -3.46 3.71 -8.08
CA GLY A 453 -2.85 2.75 -9.01
C GLY A 453 -1.43 3.09 -9.43
N PHE A 454 -0.89 4.23 -9.05
CA PHE A 454 0.51 4.55 -9.28
C PHE A 454 1.41 3.74 -8.32
N THR A 455 2.61 3.43 -8.80
CA THR A 455 3.65 2.81 -7.98
C THR A 455 4.47 3.92 -7.32
N SER A 456 4.47 3.96 -5.99
CA SER A 456 5.29 4.88 -5.19
C SER A 456 6.50 4.16 -4.62
N TYR A 457 7.66 4.82 -4.65
CA TYR A 457 8.91 4.38 -4.05
C TYR A 457 9.23 5.32 -2.89
N ILE A 458 9.52 4.74 -1.72
CA ILE A 458 9.79 5.49 -0.48
C ILE A 458 11.07 4.98 0.18
N ALA A 459 11.71 5.83 0.98
CA ALA A 459 12.82 5.40 1.82
C ALA A 459 12.30 4.58 3.02
N ASN A 460 13.03 3.54 3.39
CA ASN A 460 12.66 2.69 4.52
C ASN A 460 12.67 3.49 5.84
N GLY A 461 11.55 3.47 6.56
CA GLY A 461 11.36 4.20 7.81
C GLY A 461 10.99 5.68 7.64
N GLU A 462 10.76 6.15 6.42
CA GLU A 462 10.30 7.50 6.10
C GLU A 462 8.99 7.44 5.31
N ASP A 463 8.16 8.48 5.48
CA ASP A 463 6.91 8.64 4.71
C ASP A 463 7.14 9.49 3.44
N GLU A 464 8.38 9.95 3.18
CA GLU A 464 8.70 10.80 2.04
C GLU A 464 8.75 9.97 0.75
N GLU A 465 7.96 10.40 -0.25
CA GLU A 465 7.95 9.80 -1.57
C GLU A 465 9.19 10.22 -2.36
N LEU A 466 9.99 9.23 -2.76
CA LEU A 466 11.18 9.44 -3.60
C LEU A 466 10.81 9.53 -5.07
N LEU A 467 9.88 8.70 -5.52
CA LEU A 467 9.46 8.60 -6.91
C LEU A 467 8.03 8.07 -7.00
N MET A 468 7.25 8.64 -7.92
CA MET A 468 5.93 8.16 -8.30
C MET A 468 5.89 7.78 -9.78
N VAL A 469 5.56 6.54 -10.09
CA VAL A 469 5.34 6.03 -11.46
C VAL A 469 3.86 5.87 -11.70
N SER A 470 3.27 6.80 -12.46
CA SER A 470 1.85 6.76 -12.83
C SER A 470 1.60 5.79 -13.99
N PRO A 471 0.43 5.10 -14.02
CA PRO A 471 0.03 4.31 -15.17
C PRO A 471 -0.12 5.18 -16.43
N GLU A 472 0.66 4.88 -17.46
CA GLU A 472 0.62 5.56 -18.75
C GLU A 472 0.77 4.53 -19.88
N ASN A 473 -0.13 4.58 -20.85
CA ASN A 473 -0.15 3.62 -21.96
C ASN A 473 1.16 3.55 -22.72
N ASN A 474 1.62 2.31 -22.98
CA ASN A 474 2.83 2.03 -23.75
C ASN A 474 4.09 2.72 -23.19
N SER A 475 4.13 2.94 -21.89
CA SER A 475 5.27 3.52 -21.17
C SER A 475 5.96 2.46 -20.34
N LEU A 476 7.28 2.30 -20.55
CA LEU A 476 8.13 1.43 -19.76
C LEU A 476 8.90 2.25 -18.74
N ALA A 477 8.61 2.07 -17.47
CA ALA A 477 9.42 2.61 -16.39
C ALA A 477 10.53 1.62 -16.00
N LEU A 478 11.75 2.13 -15.88
CA LEU A 478 12.90 1.43 -15.33
C LEU A 478 13.30 2.14 -14.04
N VAL A 479 13.34 1.41 -12.92
CA VAL A 479 13.71 1.98 -11.63
C VAL A 479 14.72 1.05 -10.96
N TYR A 480 15.93 1.54 -10.72
CA TYR A 480 16.94 0.83 -9.95
C TYR A 480 16.79 1.22 -8.48
N ARG A 481 16.53 0.24 -7.63
CA ARG A 481 16.38 0.45 -6.20
C ARG A 481 17.44 -0.29 -5.40
N ASP A 482 17.86 0.35 -4.34
CA ASP A 482 18.74 -0.24 -3.34
C ASP A 482 17.94 -0.99 -2.25
N LYS A 483 18.63 -1.37 -1.18
CA LYS A 483 18.05 -2.11 -0.06
C LYS A 483 17.17 -1.25 0.85
N GLU A 484 17.35 0.06 0.83
CA GLU A 484 16.60 0.99 1.67
C GLU A 484 15.35 1.52 0.95
N THR A 485 15.15 1.18 -0.31
CA THR A 485 14.01 1.64 -1.11
C THR A 485 12.89 0.61 -1.11
N LEU A 486 11.76 0.98 -0.55
CA LEU A 486 10.51 0.22 -0.54
C LEU A 486 9.58 0.73 -1.64
N LYS A 487 8.60 -0.08 -2.04
CA LYS A 487 7.59 0.31 -3.01
C LYS A 487 6.22 -0.23 -2.66
N PHE A 488 5.20 0.50 -3.09
CA PHE A 488 3.81 0.05 -3.03
C PHE A 488 3.01 0.56 -4.23
N VAL A 489 1.85 -0.05 -4.49
CA VAL A 489 0.86 0.48 -5.45
C VAL A 489 -0.28 1.10 -4.66
N LYS A 490 -0.53 2.40 -4.86
CA LYS A 490 -1.56 3.14 -4.16
C LYS A 490 -2.93 2.55 -4.44
N HIS A 491 -3.75 2.41 -3.38
CA HIS A 491 -5.13 1.95 -3.46
C HIS A 491 -5.90 2.63 -4.60
N ILE A 492 -6.52 1.83 -5.45
CA ILE A 492 -7.35 2.30 -6.55
C ILE A 492 -8.76 2.54 -6.02
N ASN A 493 -9.18 3.80 -6.07
CA ASN A 493 -10.40 4.24 -5.42
C ASN A 493 -11.62 4.28 -6.36
N HIS A 494 -12.78 4.53 -5.77
CA HIS A 494 -14.08 4.52 -6.44
C HIS A 494 -14.23 5.56 -7.57
N ARG A 495 -13.36 6.58 -7.65
CA ARG A 495 -13.38 7.54 -8.78
C ARG A 495 -13.22 6.87 -10.14
N THR A 496 -12.60 5.68 -10.19
CA THR A 496 -12.53 4.89 -11.42
C THR A 496 -13.89 4.52 -12.00
N SER A 497 -14.97 4.56 -11.22
CA SER A 497 -16.34 4.34 -11.70
C SER A 497 -16.82 5.41 -12.69
N THR A 498 -16.16 6.58 -12.71
CA THR A 498 -16.46 7.66 -13.66
C THR A 498 -15.88 7.42 -15.05
N LEU A 499 -14.96 6.48 -15.21
CA LEU A 499 -14.40 6.11 -16.50
C LEU A 499 -15.48 5.44 -17.36
N THR A 500 -15.92 6.15 -18.40
CA THR A 500 -16.97 5.70 -19.33
C THR A 500 -16.36 4.85 -20.45
N GLY A 501 -15.83 3.69 -20.13
CA GLY A 501 -15.29 2.75 -21.11
C GLY A 501 -16.15 1.49 -21.19
N ASN A 502 -16.61 1.11 -22.39
CA ASN A 502 -17.18 -0.23 -22.69
C ASN A 502 -16.10 -1.31 -22.58
N HIS A 503 -15.40 -1.39 -21.45
CA HIS A 503 -14.42 -2.43 -21.22
C HIS A 503 -15.13 -3.68 -20.69
N PRO A 504 -14.98 -4.86 -21.33
CA PRO A 504 -15.63 -6.09 -20.87
C PRO A 504 -15.21 -6.54 -19.46
N HIS A 505 -14.20 -5.91 -18.88
CA HIS A 505 -13.66 -6.22 -17.54
C HIS A 505 -13.70 -5.03 -16.56
N GLY A 506 -14.54 -4.01 -16.80
CA GLY A 506 -14.61 -2.81 -15.97
C GLY A 506 -13.43 -1.85 -16.20
N ASN A 507 -13.37 -0.80 -15.40
CA ASN A 507 -12.35 0.25 -15.47
C ASN A 507 -11.06 -0.23 -14.78
N ALA A 508 -10.23 -0.97 -15.51
CA ALA A 508 -9.00 -1.57 -15.03
C ALA A 508 -7.86 -1.29 -16.01
N PHE A 509 -6.65 -1.16 -15.50
CA PHE A 509 -5.44 -1.18 -16.31
C PHE A 509 -4.63 -2.46 -16.07
N TYR A 510 -3.59 -2.66 -16.86
CA TYR A 510 -2.69 -3.80 -16.78
C TYR A 510 -1.25 -3.33 -16.73
N ASP A 511 -0.39 -4.12 -16.09
CA ASP A 511 1.05 -3.95 -16.23
C ASP A 511 1.78 -5.28 -16.41
N PHE A 512 2.93 -5.18 -17.08
CA PHE A 512 3.96 -6.21 -17.09
C PHE A 512 5.02 -5.78 -16.09
N SER A 513 5.05 -6.43 -14.94
CA SER A 513 5.99 -6.13 -13.87
C SER A 513 7.09 -7.18 -13.84
N PHE A 514 8.34 -6.76 -14.06
CA PHE A 514 9.52 -7.61 -13.95
C PHE A 514 10.50 -7.00 -12.96
N VAL A 515 11.16 -7.86 -12.21
CA VAL A 515 12.20 -7.48 -11.25
C VAL A 515 13.45 -8.29 -11.58
N TYR A 516 14.54 -7.60 -11.88
CA TYR A 516 15.85 -8.19 -12.08
C TYR A 516 16.69 -8.00 -10.84
N TYR A 517 17.20 -9.08 -10.29
CA TYR A 517 18.01 -9.11 -9.07
C TYR A 517 19.50 -9.22 -9.40
N GLU A 518 20.33 -8.53 -8.61
CA GLU A 518 21.79 -8.65 -8.69
C GLU A 518 22.32 -9.97 -8.10
#